data_2109fd84f14cb191891327e5a0ca6a0b
#
_entry.id   2109fd84f14cb191891327e5a0ca6a0b
#
_cell.length_a   1.000
_cell.length_b   1.000
_cell.length_c   1.000
_cell.angle_alpha   90.00
_cell.angle_beta   90.00
_cell.angle_gamma   90.00
#
_symmetry.space_group_name_H-M   'P 1'
#
loop_
_entity.id
_entity.type
_entity.pdbx_description
1 polymer ?
#
loop_
_entity_poly.entity_id
_entity_poly.type
_entity_poly.pdbx_seq_one_letter_code
_entity_poly.pdbx_strand_id
1 'polypeptide(L)'
;MTLHYFMDLVGPRACVKLVLEDKKKKKKKKSNGCVFHYFLKSAFEDMMGVNETIACILFLLRHTLTELSYLDCGSLCPYAFSEILGPLTCRRSTGFFSSLGRKMKPLLGTFYILGMLVPGGLGYDRSLAQHRQEVVDEIVSPWRSLETYSYNRYHPMEEIYQWMSQIREKYTEVVTQHFLGMTYESRPMYCLKISQPSNNPKKIIWMDCGIHAREWIAPAFCQWFVKEILQNYKDNSRIRRLLKNLDFYVLPVLNIDGYIYTWTTDRLWRKSRSSHNNGTCFGTDLNRNFNASWCSIGASHNCQELTFCGTGPVSEPETKAVSSFIESKKENIVCFLTMHSYGQLILLPYGYTTNKPSNHEELIQVGQKAANALKAKHGTNYRVGSSADILYATSGSSRDWARDIGIPFSYTFELRDNGTYGFVLPEAQIQATCEEAMEAVLSVLDDVYEKYWHSNSAEKATSTAVVLSLLMSFISLL
;
A
#
# COMPACT_ATOMS: atom_id res chain seq x y z
N MET A 1 -10.98 -47.85 18.51
CA MET A 1 -12.26 -47.47 19.15
C MET A 1 -12.94 -46.49 18.19
N THR A 2 -14.09 -46.84 17.63
CA THR A 2 -14.78 -45.98 16.67
C THR A 2 -15.49 -44.83 17.40
N LEU A 3 -15.63 -43.70 16.81
CA LEU A 3 -16.20 -42.45 17.35
C LEU A 3 -17.58 -42.69 18.03
N HIS A 4 -18.35 -43.63 17.52
CA HIS A 4 -19.66 -44.03 18.05
C HIS A 4 -19.58 -44.65 19.45
N TYR A 5 -18.55 -45.46 19.72
CA TYR A 5 -18.33 -46.08 21.02
C TYR A 5 -17.88 -45.05 22.08
N PHE A 6 -17.27 -43.96 21.66
CA PHE A 6 -16.82 -42.89 22.56
C PHE A 6 -17.95 -41.93 22.96
N MET A 7 -18.91 -41.72 22.09
CA MET A 7 -20.09 -40.87 22.36
C MET A 7 -21.10 -41.52 23.30
N ASP A 8 -21.21 -42.82 23.25
CA ASP A 8 -22.08 -43.59 24.16
C ASP A 8 -21.50 -43.74 25.58
N LEU A 9 -20.17 -43.59 25.73
CA LEU A 9 -19.48 -43.70 27.03
C LEU A 9 -19.24 -42.38 27.76
N VAL A 10 -19.28 -41.24 27.02
CA VAL A 10 -18.91 -39.92 27.56
C VAL A 10 -19.89 -38.88 27.04
N GLY A 11 -20.94 -38.61 27.82
CA GLY A 11 -21.94 -37.60 27.43
C GLY A 11 -21.37 -36.20 27.19
N PRO A 12 -22.11 -35.30 26.52
CA PRO A 12 -21.65 -33.98 26.09
C PRO A 12 -21.00 -33.12 27.18
N ARG A 13 -21.42 -33.27 28.42
CA ARG A 13 -20.86 -32.52 29.57
C ARG A 13 -19.41 -32.89 29.91
N ALA A 14 -18.94 -34.06 29.54
CA ALA A 14 -17.58 -34.52 29.83
C ALA A 14 -16.57 -33.93 28.83
N CYS A 15 -16.97 -33.65 27.58
CA CYS A 15 -16.13 -32.93 26.59
C CYS A 15 -15.80 -31.51 27.06
N VAL A 16 -16.77 -30.80 27.63
CA VAL A 16 -16.55 -29.43 28.16
C VAL A 16 -15.60 -29.46 29.37
N LYS A 17 -15.67 -30.50 30.21
CA LYS A 17 -14.80 -30.62 31.38
C LYS A 17 -13.34 -30.93 31.00
N LEU A 18 -13.12 -31.75 29.98
CA LEU A 18 -11.78 -32.04 29.44
C LEU A 18 -11.14 -30.79 28.82
N VAL A 19 -11.92 -29.96 28.12
CA VAL A 19 -11.45 -28.67 27.55
C VAL A 19 -11.03 -27.69 28.65
N LEU A 20 -11.74 -27.68 29.79
CA LEU A 20 -11.44 -26.78 30.91
C LEU A 20 -10.24 -27.25 31.76
N GLU A 21 -9.99 -28.53 31.85
CA GLU A 21 -8.84 -29.08 32.58
C GLU A 21 -7.52 -28.91 31.83
N ASP A 22 -7.54 -28.95 30.50
CA ASP A 22 -6.34 -28.70 29.69
C ASP A 22 -5.87 -27.23 29.82
N LYS A 23 -6.78 -26.26 29.99
CA LYS A 23 -6.45 -24.87 30.32
C LYS A 23 -5.68 -24.68 31.63
N LYS A 24 -5.88 -25.54 32.61
CA LYS A 24 -5.21 -25.45 33.92
C LYS A 24 -3.80 -26.05 33.93
N LYS A 25 -3.51 -27.02 33.08
CA LYS A 25 -2.18 -27.68 33.01
C LYS A 25 -1.13 -26.91 32.25
N LYS A 26 -1.50 -25.98 31.32
CA LYS A 26 -0.57 -25.26 30.47
C LYS A 26 0.06 -23.98 31.06
N LYS A 27 -0.26 -23.60 32.31
CA LYS A 27 0.36 -22.40 32.96
C LYS A 27 1.81 -22.58 33.40
N LYS A 28 2.49 -23.70 33.11
CA LYS A 28 3.83 -24.02 33.65
C LYS A 28 4.91 -24.44 32.62
N LYS A 29 4.83 -24.06 31.34
CA LYS A 29 5.99 -24.16 30.44
C LYS A 29 6.07 -23.00 29.47
N LYS A 30 7.02 -22.08 29.70
CA LYS A 30 7.50 -21.10 28.70
C LYS A 30 8.40 -21.83 27.72
N SER A 31 8.07 -21.85 26.44
CA SER A 31 9.01 -21.92 25.34
C SER A 31 8.34 -21.45 24.05
N ASN A 32 9.10 -20.76 23.22
CA ASN A 32 8.74 -20.05 21.99
C ASN A 32 7.88 -20.90 21.05
N GLY A 33 6.61 -20.53 20.92
CA GLY A 33 5.65 -21.16 20.01
C GLY A 33 5.22 -20.21 18.90
N CYS A 34 5.25 -20.74 17.70
CA CYS A 34 5.03 -20.12 16.42
C CYS A 34 3.71 -19.34 16.30
N VAL A 35 3.66 -18.31 15.47
CA VAL A 35 2.52 -17.42 15.14
C VAL A 35 1.22 -18.16 14.81
N PHE A 36 1.28 -19.41 14.38
CA PHE A 36 0.13 -20.29 14.12
C PHE A 36 -0.77 -20.53 15.36
N HIS A 37 -0.23 -20.42 16.56
CA HIS A 37 -0.99 -20.60 17.80
C HIS A 37 -1.94 -19.42 18.11
N TYR A 38 -1.64 -18.24 17.59
CA TYR A 38 -2.47 -17.05 17.77
C TYR A 38 -3.71 -17.03 16.86
N PHE A 39 -3.57 -17.49 15.62
CA PHE A 39 -4.68 -17.52 14.65
C PHE A 39 -5.81 -18.48 15.08
N LEU A 40 -5.44 -19.65 15.59
CA LEU A 40 -6.43 -20.62 16.09
C LEU A 40 -7.10 -20.17 17.40
N LYS A 41 -6.43 -19.32 18.18
CA LYS A 41 -6.99 -18.81 19.45
C LYS A 41 -8.06 -17.75 19.20
N SER A 42 -7.85 -16.83 18.25
CA SER A 42 -8.81 -15.80 17.85
C SER A 42 -10.08 -16.42 17.26
N ALA A 43 -9.93 -17.33 16.29
CA ALA A 43 -11.07 -18.01 15.67
C ALA A 43 -11.92 -18.82 16.66
N PHE A 44 -11.35 -19.25 17.79
CA PHE A 44 -12.07 -20.03 18.81
C PHE A 44 -12.82 -19.13 19.81
N GLU A 45 -12.35 -17.92 20.08
CA GLU A 45 -13.02 -16.97 20.98
C GLU A 45 -14.25 -16.33 20.32
N ASP A 46 -14.23 -16.14 19.00
CA ASP A 46 -15.36 -15.57 18.24
C ASP A 46 -16.50 -16.57 17.97
N MET A 47 -16.29 -17.86 18.22
CA MET A 47 -17.25 -18.93 17.89
C MET A 47 -18.04 -19.46 19.10
N MET A 48 -18.09 -18.78 20.23
CA MET A 48 -18.82 -19.22 21.44
C MET A 48 -20.35 -19.28 21.29
N GLY A 49 -20.90 -19.10 20.10
CA GLY A 49 -22.32 -19.27 19.77
C GLY A 49 -22.65 -20.49 18.90
N VAL A 50 -21.67 -21.36 18.57
CA VAL A 50 -21.84 -22.48 17.65
C VAL A 50 -22.07 -23.81 18.43
N ASN A 51 -22.99 -24.62 17.88
CA ASN A 51 -23.41 -25.92 18.38
C ASN A 51 -22.23 -26.79 18.92
N GLU A 52 -22.39 -27.34 20.13
CA GLU A 52 -21.38 -28.12 20.88
C GLU A 52 -20.71 -29.24 20.03
N THR A 53 -21.41 -29.80 19.04
CA THR A 53 -20.91 -30.85 18.15
C THR A 53 -19.80 -30.31 17.21
N ILE A 54 -19.93 -29.08 16.73
CA ILE A 54 -18.93 -28.44 15.86
C ILE A 54 -17.69 -28.07 16.69
N ALA A 55 -17.87 -27.63 17.92
CA ALA A 55 -16.75 -27.34 18.84
C ALA A 55 -15.93 -28.62 19.16
N CYS A 56 -16.57 -29.78 19.34
CA CYS A 56 -15.88 -31.06 19.52
C CYS A 56 -15.09 -31.50 18.25
N ILE A 57 -15.66 -31.31 17.06
CA ILE A 57 -14.98 -31.65 15.81
C ILE A 57 -13.74 -30.75 15.58
N LEU A 58 -13.85 -29.48 15.87
CA LEU A 58 -12.72 -28.54 15.76
C LEU A 58 -11.64 -28.81 16.80
N PHE A 59 -12.02 -29.27 18.00
CA PHE A 59 -11.06 -29.68 19.03
C PHE A 59 -10.27 -30.95 18.62
N LEU A 60 -10.94 -31.92 18.00
CA LEU A 60 -10.30 -33.12 17.49
C LEU A 60 -9.37 -32.84 16.30
N LEU A 61 -9.77 -31.97 15.41
CA LEU A 61 -8.92 -31.47 14.29
C LEU A 61 -7.68 -30.73 14.82
N ARG A 62 -7.83 -29.94 15.86
CA ARG A 62 -6.71 -29.24 16.51
C ARG A 62 -5.73 -30.25 17.15
N HIS A 63 -6.22 -31.31 17.81
CA HIS A 63 -5.36 -32.30 18.45
C HIS A 63 -4.58 -33.12 17.43
N THR A 64 -5.18 -33.50 16.31
CA THR A 64 -4.52 -34.21 15.21
C THR A 64 -3.50 -33.33 14.50
N LEU A 65 -3.77 -32.04 14.29
CA LEU A 65 -2.82 -31.11 13.70
C LEU A 65 -1.65 -30.78 14.63
N THR A 66 -1.86 -30.77 15.95
CA THR A 66 -0.77 -30.56 16.92
C THR A 66 0.13 -31.81 17.06
N GLU A 67 -0.42 -33.02 16.95
CA GLU A 67 0.44 -34.22 16.91
C GLU A 67 1.26 -34.32 15.63
N LEU A 68 0.73 -33.85 14.49
CA LEU A 68 1.48 -33.74 13.23
C LEU A 68 2.59 -32.68 13.27
N SER A 69 2.48 -31.67 14.12
CA SER A 69 3.50 -30.60 14.28
C SER A 69 4.64 -31.00 15.23
N TYR A 70 4.52 -32.10 15.98
CA TYR A 70 5.59 -32.66 16.85
C TYR A 70 6.52 -33.64 16.13
N LEU A 71 6.22 -33.98 14.87
CA LEU A 71 7.13 -34.76 14.03
C LEU A 71 8.14 -33.83 13.36
N ASP A 72 9.25 -33.69 14.03
CA ASP A 72 10.58 -33.20 13.57
C ASP A 72 10.58 -31.95 12.65
N CYS A 73 10.65 -30.77 13.30
CA CYS A 73 10.75 -29.45 12.65
C CYS A 73 12.18 -29.08 12.15
N GLY A 74 13.02 -30.08 11.85
CA GLY A 74 14.44 -29.86 11.47
C GLY A 74 14.67 -29.61 9.99
N SER A 75 13.72 -29.86 9.09
CA SER A 75 14.03 -29.89 7.64
C SER A 75 12.87 -29.63 6.66
N LEU A 76 11.84 -28.88 7.03
CA LEU A 76 10.75 -28.55 6.10
C LEU A 76 10.75 -27.06 5.72
N CYS A 77 11.06 -26.84 4.45
CA CYS A 77 11.02 -25.55 3.76
C CYS A 77 9.62 -24.91 3.78
N PRO A 78 9.48 -23.57 3.93
CA PRO A 78 8.17 -22.89 4.03
C PRO A 78 7.29 -22.93 2.76
N TYR A 79 7.71 -23.57 1.70
CA TYR A 79 6.99 -23.67 0.43
C TYR A 79 5.97 -24.81 0.31
N ALA A 80 5.89 -25.71 1.29
CA ALA A 80 5.00 -26.88 1.21
C ALA A 80 3.50 -26.55 1.43
N PHE A 81 3.15 -25.34 1.80
CA PHE A 81 1.78 -24.96 2.15
C PHE A 81 0.98 -24.34 1.00
N SER A 82 1.64 -23.91 -0.09
CA SER A 82 0.93 -23.37 -1.27
C SER A 82 0.37 -24.46 -2.20
N GLU A 83 0.79 -25.71 -2.04
CA GLU A 83 0.38 -26.81 -2.92
C GLU A 83 -0.95 -27.48 -2.55
N ILE A 84 -1.55 -27.13 -1.41
CA ILE A 84 -2.86 -27.69 -1.04
C ILE A 84 -4.01 -27.01 -1.82
N LEU A 85 -3.75 -25.90 -2.52
CA LEU A 85 -4.77 -25.08 -3.19
C LEU A 85 -4.53 -24.78 -4.69
N GLY A 86 -3.59 -25.46 -5.38
CA GLY A 86 -3.37 -25.26 -6.80
C GLY A 86 -2.49 -26.32 -7.48
N PRO A 87 -2.60 -26.50 -8.81
CA PRO A 87 -1.87 -27.53 -9.54
C PRO A 87 -0.46 -27.05 -9.88
N LEU A 88 0.59 -27.50 -9.15
CA LEU A 88 1.97 -27.27 -9.55
C LEU A 88 2.82 -28.53 -9.40
N THR A 89 3.50 -28.85 -10.47
CA THR A 89 4.37 -30.00 -10.64
C THR A 89 5.74 -29.74 -10.02
N CYS A 90 6.12 -30.51 -8.99
CA CYS A 90 7.50 -30.61 -8.54
C CYS A 90 8.00 -32.05 -8.72
N ARG A 91 8.95 -32.25 -9.62
CA ARG A 91 9.66 -33.52 -9.80
C ARG A 91 10.76 -33.66 -8.77
N ARG A 92 10.64 -34.66 -7.91
CA ARG A 92 11.60 -35.46 -7.15
C ARG A 92 11.30 -35.54 -5.66
N SER A 93 10.52 -36.54 -5.32
CA SER A 93 10.65 -37.46 -4.17
C SER A 93 9.39 -38.31 -4.04
N THR A 94 9.35 -39.40 -4.80
CA THR A 94 8.16 -40.25 -4.96
C THR A 94 7.93 -41.26 -3.84
N GLY A 95 8.79 -41.33 -2.84
CA GLY A 95 8.71 -42.32 -1.76
C GLY A 95 7.89 -41.91 -0.55
N PHE A 96 7.95 -40.67 -0.14
CA PHE A 96 7.36 -40.22 1.13
C PHE A 96 5.86 -39.92 1.00
N PHE A 97 5.43 -39.36 -0.12
CA PHE A 97 4.04 -39.03 -0.40
C PHE A 97 3.14 -40.26 -0.65
N SER A 98 3.70 -41.37 -1.15
CA SER A 98 2.92 -42.58 -1.33
C SER A 98 2.49 -43.25 0.00
N SER A 99 3.25 -43.06 1.06
CA SER A 99 2.92 -43.53 2.40
C SER A 99 1.88 -42.66 3.11
N LEU A 100 1.97 -41.31 2.95
CA LEU A 100 1.03 -40.36 3.55
C LEU A 100 -0.35 -40.42 2.84
N GLY A 101 -0.35 -40.49 1.52
CA GLY A 101 -1.56 -40.60 0.72
C GLY A 101 -2.35 -41.87 0.98
N ARG A 102 -1.71 -42.98 1.38
CA ARG A 102 -2.38 -44.23 1.80
C ARG A 102 -3.01 -44.13 3.19
N LYS A 103 -2.45 -43.34 4.11
CA LYS A 103 -3.01 -43.13 5.45
C LYS A 103 -4.15 -42.09 5.48
N MET A 104 -4.20 -41.18 4.50
CA MET A 104 -5.25 -40.14 4.42
C MET A 104 -6.48 -40.56 3.60
N LYS A 105 -6.39 -41.55 2.71
CA LYS A 105 -7.54 -42.06 1.94
C LYS A 105 -8.73 -42.50 2.81
N PRO A 106 -8.53 -43.20 3.95
CA PRO A 106 -9.67 -43.54 4.83
C PRO A 106 -10.26 -42.31 5.52
N LEU A 107 -9.46 -41.28 5.85
CA LEU A 107 -9.97 -40.04 6.46
C LEU A 107 -10.83 -39.22 5.49
N LEU A 108 -10.38 -39.04 4.25
CA LEU A 108 -11.15 -38.35 3.20
C LEU A 108 -12.44 -39.09 2.86
N GLY A 109 -12.40 -40.45 2.82
CA GLY A 109 -13.60 -41.28 2.65
C GLY A 109 -14.58 -41.13 3.81
N THR A 110 -14.10 -40.98 5.04
CA THR A 110 -14.94 -40.77 6.24
C THR A 110 -15.61 -39.39 6.21
N PHE A 111 -14.94 -38.36 5.73
CA PHE A 111 -15.54 -37.03 5.54
C PHE A 111 -16.61 -37.01 4.44
N TYR A 112 -16.40 -37.75 3.35
CA TYR A 112 -17.39 -37.87 2.29
C TYR A 112 -18.64 -38.63 2.74
N ILE A 113 -18.47 -39.69 3.54
CA ILE A 113 -19.56 -40.48 4.11
C ILE A 113 -20.29 -39.72 5.21
N LEU A 114 -19.59 -38.95 6.07
CA LEU A 114 -20.25 -38.08 7.07
C LEU A 114 -21.07 -36.96 6.41
N GLY A 115 -20.61 -36.41 5.27
CA GLY A 115 -21.35 -35.40 4.49
C GLY A 115 -22.62 -35.98 3.84
N MET A 116 -22.66 -37.31 3.59
CA MET A 116 -23.83 -37.98 3.03
C MET A 116 -24.80 -38.55 4.10
N LEU A 117 -24.37 -38.69 5.34
CA LEU A 117 -25.16 -39.25 6.44
C LEU A 117 -25.83 -38.20 7.33
N VAL A 118 -25.83 -36.94 6.93
CA VAL A 118 -26.73 -35.94 7.55
C VAL A 118 -28.10 -36.09 6.85
N PRO A 119 -29.09 -36.75 7.48
CA PRO A 119 -30.40 -36.91 6.87
C PRO A 119 -31.02 -35.54 6.67
N GLY A 120 -31.56 -35.28 5.49
CA GLY A 120 -32.42 -34.13 5.18
C GLY A 120 -33.67 -34.15 6.09
N GLY A 121 -33.54 -33.57 7.27
CA GLY A 121 -34.61 -33.53 8.30
C GLY A 121 -34.73 -32.18 8.99
N LEU A 122 -33.87 -31.23 8.67
CA LEU A 122 -34.10 -29.80 8.96
C LEU A 122 -34.44 -29.16 7.61
N GLY A 123 -35.68 -28.72 7.50
CA GLY A 123 -36.13 -28.00 6.27
C GLY A 123 -35.10 -26.96 5.90
N TYR A 124 -34.42 -27.22 4.79
CA TYR A 124 -33.40 -26.30 4.25
C TYR A 124 -34.16 -25.07 3.78
N ASP A 125 -34.24 -24.09 4.66
CA ASP A 125 -34.88 -22.83 4.34
C ASP A 125 -34.01 -22.14 3.28
N ARG A 126 -34.47 -22.23 2.03
CA ARG A 126 -33.83 -21.56 0.89
C ARG A 126 -33.71 -20.06 1.12
N SER A 127 -34.57 -19.48 1.95
CA SER A 127 -34.53 -18.07 2.28
C SER A 127 -33.30 -17.71 3.13
N LEU A 128 -32.92 -18.60 4.07
CA LEU A 128 -31.71 -18.42 4.90
C LEU A 128 -30.43 -18.63 4.13
N ALA A 129 -30.41 -19.53 3.16
CA ALA A 129 -29.26 -19.72 2.25
C ALA A 129 -29.14 -18.55 1.28
N GLN A 130 -30.25 -18.05 0.76
CA GLN A 130 -30.31 -16.90 -0.14
C GLN A 130 -29.93 -15.64 0.61
N HIS A 131 -30.44 -15.43 1.84
CA HIS A 131 -30.06 -14.29 2.68
C HIS A 131 -28.59 -14.35 3.15
N ARG A 132 -28.03 -15.56 3.42
CA ARG A 132 -26.58 -15.72 3.63
C ARG A 132 -25.77 -15.39 2.39
N GLN A 133 -26.25 -15.80 1.20
CA GLN A 133 -25.57 -15.49 -0.03
C GLN A 133 -25.67 -14.00 -0.36
N GLU A 134 -26.80 -13.37 -0.13
CA GLU A 134 -26.98 -11.91 -0.25
C GLU A 134 -26.10 -11.14 0.74
N VAL A 135 -26.01 -11.59 2.01
CA VAL A 135 -25.11 -10.99 3.02
C VAL A 135 -23.63 -11.23 2.69
N VAL A 136 -23.26 -12.39 2.14
CA VAL A 136 -21.88 -12.65 1.68
C VAL A 136 -21.59 -11.84 0.41
N ASP A 137 -22.56 -11.69 -0.49
CA ASP A 137 -22.41 -10.87 -1.71
C ASP A 137 -22.44 -9.36 -1.39
N GLU A 138 -23.03 -8.94 -0.27
CA GLU A 138 -23.01 -7.56 0.25
C GLU A 138 -21.71 -7.23 1.00
N ILE A 139 -21.03 -8.25 1.55
CA ILE A 139 -19.69 -8.14 2.16
C ILE A 139 -18.58 -8.22 1.11
N VAL A 140 -18.83 -8.84 -0.04
CA VAL A 140 -17.96 -8.79 -1.21
C VAL A 140 -18.18 -7.45 -1.91
N SER A 141 -17.15 -6.61 -1.93
CA SER A 141 -17.08 -5.27 -2.55
C SER A 141 -18.13 -5.04 -3.65
N PRO A 142 -18.90 -3.92 -3.58
CA PRO A 142 -20.00 -3.66 -4.51
C PRO A 142 -19.58 -3.47 -5.97
N TRP A 143 -18.29 -3.48 -6.28
CA TRP A 143 -17.76 -3.41 -7.63
C TRP A 143 -16.98 -4.69 -7.97
N ARG A 144 -17.30 -5.29 -9.11
CA ARG A 144 -16.72 -6.58 -9.56
C ARG A 144 -15.64 -6.42 -10.65
N SER A 145 -15.51 -5.22 -11.22
CA SER A 145 -14.55 -4.91 -12.29
C SER A 145 -14.14 -3.45 -12.30
N LEU A 146 -13.02 -3.13 -12.96
CA LEU A 146 -12.57 -1.74 -13.15
C LEU A 146 -13.59 -0.86 -13.89
N GLU A 147 -14.53 -1.45 -14.62
CA GLU A 147 -15.58 -0.72 -15.33
C GLU A 147 -16.63 -0.15 -14.38
N THR A 148 -16.84 -0.82 -13.25
CA THR A 148 -17.78 -0.39 -12.20
C THR A 148 -17.10 0.33 -11.05
N TYR A 149 -15.76 0.45 -11.06
CA TYR A 149 -15.01 1.18 -10.02
C TYR A 149 -15.24 2.68 -10.13
N SER A 150 -15.84 3.28 -9.10
CA SER A 150 -16.13 4.71 -9.08
C SER A 150 -14.93 5.51 -8.59
N TYR A 151 -14.41 6.41 -9.40
CA TYR A 151 -13.35 7.35 -9.00
C TYR A 151 -13.89 8.63 -8.33
N ASN A 152 -15.21 8.72 -8.10
CA ASN A 152 -15.88 9.86 -7.49
C ASN A 152 -16.35 9.57 -6.05
N ARG A 153 -15.83 8.53 -5.43
CA ARG A 153 -16.00 8.21 -4.01
C ARG A 153 -14.68 7.81 -3.36
N TYR A 154 -14.66 7.84 -2.04
CA TYR A 154 -13.54 7.31 -1.26
C TYR A 154 -13.67 5.78 -1.13
N HIS A 155 -12.53 5.10 -1.05
CA HIS A 155 -12.47 3.64 -1.00
C HIS A 155 -11.69 3.17 0.22
N PRO A 156 -12.17 2.16 0.98
CA PRO A 156 -11.40 1.52 2.01
C PRO A 156 -10.19 0.77 1.41
N MET A 157 -9.20 0.47 2.24
CA MET A 157 -7.92 -0.09 1.77
C MET A 157 -8.09 -1.42 1.02
N GLU A 158 -9.02 -2.26 1.43
CA GLU A 158 -9.30 -3.54 0.77
C GLU A 158 -9.72 -3.35 -0.70
N GLU A 159 -10.60 -2.37 -0.95
CA GLU A 159 -11.01 -2.02 -2.32
C GLU A 159 -9.82 -1.46 -3.13
N ILE A 160 -8.94 -0.68 -2.50
CA ILE A 160 -7.73 -0.15 -3.17
C ILE A 160 -6.78 -1.29 -3.54
N TYR A 161 -6.56 -2.29 -2.70
CA TYR A 161 -5.76 -3.47 -3.03
C TYR A 161 -6.34 -4.25 -4.21
N GLN A 162 -7.66 -4.48 -4.22
CA GLN A 162 -8.35 -5.15 -5.33
C GLN A 162 -8.22 -4.34 -6.63
N TRP A 163 -8.42 -3.02 -6.55
CA TRP A 163 -8.23 -2.10 -7.67
C TRP A 163 -6.80 -2.18 -8.23
N MET A 164 -5.76 -2.16 -7.37
CA MET A 164 -4.37 -2.31 -7.82
C MET A 164 -4.13 -3.63 -8.56
N SER A 165 -4.68 -4.74 -8.07
CA SER A 165 -4.58 -6.04 -8.74
C SER A 165 -5.25 -6.03 -10.11
N GLN A 166 -6.45 -5.49 -10.21
CA GLN A 166 -7.19 -5.39 -11.48
C GLN A 166 -6.52 -4.43 -12.48
N ILE A 167 -5.94 -3.31 -12.02
CA ILE A 167 -5.12 -2.42 -12.86
C ILE A 167 -3.93 -3.18 -13.44
N ARG A 168 -3.20 -3.92 -12.63
CA ARG A 168 -2.07 -4.74 -13.08
C ARG A 168 -2.51 -5.81 -14.09
N GLU A 169 -3.64 -6.46 -13.87
CA GLU A 169 -4.17 -7.52 -14.74
C GLU A 169 -4.69 -6.97 -16.08
N LYS A 170 -5.32 -5.78 -16.08
CA LYS A 170 -5.86 -5.16 -17.29
C LYS A 170 -4.78 -4.53 -18.17
N TYR A 171 -3.71 -4.00 -17.58
CA TYR A 171 -2.67 -3.23 -18.28
C TYR A 171 -1.28 -3.86 -18.19
N THR A 172 -1.21 -5.19 -18.39
CA THR A 172 0.01 -6.00 -18.22
C THR A 172 1.19 -5.52 -19.06
N GLU A 173 0.95 -4.86 -20.20
CA GLU A 173 1.98 -4.35 -21.10
C GLU A 173 2.69 -3.09 -20.58
N VAL A 174 2.05 -2.35 -19.65
CA VAL A 174 2.59 -1.07 -19.15
C VAL A 174 2.58 -0.95 -17.63
N VAL A 175 1.97 -1.88 -16.90
CA VAL A 175 1.87 -1.82 -15.42
C VAL A 175 2.55 -3.02 -14.78
N THR A 176 3.40 -2.73 -13.81
CA THR A 176 3.92 -3.73 -12.86
C THR A 176 3.70 -3.26 -11.43
N GLN A 177 3.51 -4.20 -10.52
CA GLN A 177 3.35 -3.92 -9.09
C GLN A 177 4.65 -4.28 -8.37
N HIS A 178 5.12 -3.38 -7.51
CA HIS A 178 6.34 -3.57 -6.74
C HIS A 178 6.02 -3.61 -5.25
N PHE A 179 6.50 -4.64 -4.58
CA PHE A 179 6.48 -4.75 -3.13
C PHE A 179 7.58 -3.87 -2.53
N LEU A 180 7.23 -2.99 -1.60
CA LEU A 180 8.15 -2.09 -0.92
C LEU A 180 8.57 -2.62 0.45
N GLY A 181 7.66 -3.25 1.17
CA GLY A 181 7.85 -3.72 2.54
C GLY A 181 6.52 -3.98 3.23
N MET A 182 6.58 -4.17 4.54
CA MET A 182 5.40 -4.35 5.41
C MET A 182 5.23 -3.14 6.30
N THR A 183 3.97 -2.79 6.61
CA THR A 183 3.65 -1.81 7.64
C THR A 183 3.90 -2.35 9.04
N TYR A 184 3.76 -1.51 10.06
CA TYR A 184 3.87 -1.92 11.46
C TYR A 184 2.88 -3.03 11.84
N GLU A 185 1.63 -2.96 11.35
CA GLU A 185 0.61 -4.00 11.57
C GLU A 185 0.69 -5.15 10.54
N SER A 186 1.85 -5.31 9.87
CA SER A 186 2.14 -6.41 8.94
C SER A 186 1.24 -6.45 7.70
N ARG A 187 0.90 -5.29 7.13
CA ARG A 187 0.20 -5.18 5.85
C ARG A 187 1.19 -4.89 4.72
N PRO A 188 1.03 -5.49 3.53
CA PRO A 188 1.97 -5.30 2.43
C PRO A 188 1.81 -3.91 1.80
N MET A 189 2.95 -3.24 1.58
CA MET A 189 3.03 -1.96 0.88
C MET A 189 3.39 -2.20 -0.58
N TYR A 190 2.54 -1.77 -1.50
CA TYR A 190 2.78 -1.90 -2.93
C TYR A 190 2.71 -0.55 -3.63
N CYS A 191 3.61 -0.30 -4.59
CA CYS A 191 3.44 0.74 -5.58
C CYS A 191 3.22 0.17 -6.99
N LEU A 192 2.54 0.93 -7.84
CA LEU A 192 2.37 0.64 -9.26
C LEU A 192 3.45 1.36 -10.04
N LYS A 193 4.21 0.61 -10.85
CA LYS A 193 5.06 1.19 -11.88
C LYS A 193 4.27 1.23 -13.20
N ILE A 194 4.14 2.41 -13.80
CA ILE A 194 3.55 2.60 -15.11
C ILE A 194 4.67 2.99 -16.08
N SER A 195 4.93 2.18 -17.10
CA SER A 195 6.06 2.33 -18.01
C SER A 195 5.78 1.69 -19.36
N GLN A 196 6.00 2.40 -20.45
CA GLN A 196 6.09 1.76 -21.76
C GLN A 196 7.46 1.10 -21.94
N PRO A 197 7.55 -0.08 -22.59
CA PRO A 197 8.83 -0.72 -22.90
C PRO A 197 9.79 0.24 -23.63
N SER A 198 11.07 0.23 -23.25
CA SER A 198 12.11 1.07 -23.85
C SER A 198 13.46 0.37 -23.77
N ASN A 199 14.26 0.46 -24.83
CA ASN A 199 15.64 -0.01 -24.83
C ASN A 199 16.60 0.92 -24.07
N ASN A 200 16.17 2.15 -23.78
CA ASN A 200 16.96 3.12 -23.03
C ASN A 200 16.45 3.27 -21.61
N PRO A 201 17.31 3.47 -20.62
CA PRO A 201 16.92 3.81 -19.26
C PRO A 201 16.07 5.07 -19.25
N LYS A 202 14.95 5.04 -18.53
CA LYS A 202 14.06 6.18 -18.36
C LYS A 202 14.34 6.89 -17.05
N LYS A 203 14.00 8.18 -17.02
CA LYS A 203 13.92 8.92 -15.76
C LYS A 203 12.64 8.54 -15.00
N ILE A 204 12.70 8.66 -13.70
CA ILE A 204 11.65 8.21 -12.80
C ILE A 204 10.95 9.40 -12.15
N ILE A 205 9.64 9.32 -12.13
CA ILE A 205 8.75 10.16 -11.30
C ILE A 205 8.22 9.30 -10.17
N TRP A 206 8.43 9.74 -8.95
CA TRP A 206 7.81 9.17 -7.77
C TRP A 206 6.60 9.99 -7.36
N MET A 207 5.51 9.32 -7.00
CA MET A 207 4.31 9.92 -6.41
C MET A 207 3.80 9.05 -5.27
N ASP A 208 3.63 9.64 -4.10
CA ASP A 208 2.93 8.99 -2.98
C ASP A 208 1.75 9.80 -2.49
N CYS A 209 0.78 9.08 -1.92
CA CYS A 209 -0.43 9.62 -1.35
C CYS A 209 -0.68 9.00 0.03
N GLY A 210 -1.44 9.70 0.87
CA GLY A 210 -1.94 9.15 2.12
C GLY A 210 -0.86 8.86 3.17
N ILE A 211 0.19 9.67 3.24
CA ILE A 211 1.16 9.62 4.35
C ILE A 211 0.49 10.01 5.68
N HIS A 212 -0.45 10.96 5.64
CA HIS A 212 -1.35 11.22 6.75
C HIS A 212 -2.70 10.55 6.53
N ALA A 213 -3.11 9.74 7.47
CA ALA A 213 -4.24 8.82 7.31
C ALA A 213 -5.58 9.47 6.99
N ARG A 214 -5.85 10.66 7.56
CA ARG A 214 -7.12 11.40 7.45
C ARG A 214 -7.32 12.15 6.13
N GLU A 215 -6.28 12.24 5.30
CA GLU A 215 -6.24 13.04 4.06
C GLU A 215 -6.76 12.24 2.86
N TRP A 216 -8.01 11.81 2.90
CA TRP A 216 -8.60 10.85 1.96
C TRP A 216 -8.60 11.30 0.50
N ILE A 217 -8.63 12.61 0.24
CA ILE A 217 -8.56 13.12 -1.13
C ILE A 217 -7.22 12.81 -1.82
N ALA A 218 -6.13 12.66 -1.06
CA ALA A 218 -4.83 12.32 -1.61
C ALA A 218 -4.79 10.88 -2.20
N PRO A 219 -5.17 9.81 -1.48
CA PRO A 219 -5.39 8.49 -2.08
C PRO A 219 -6.36 8.46 -3.26
N ALA A 220 -7.46 9.25 -3.21
CA ALA A 220 -8.39 9.36 -4.32
C ALA A 220 -7.71 9.95 -5.57
N PHE A 221 -6.87 10.99 -5.39
CA PHE A 221 -6.10 11.57 -6.48
C PHE A 221 -5.07 10.58 -7.07
N CYS A 222 -4.35 9.82 -6.25
CA CYS A 222 -3.41 8.82 -6.78
C CYS A 222 -4.11 7.79 -7.68
N GLN A 223 -5.31 7.34 -7.30
CA GLN A 223 -6.12 6.41 -8.10
C GLN A 223 -6.60 7.09 -9.39
N TRP A 224 -7.05 8.34 -9.30
CA TRP A 224 -7.43 9.16 -10.46
C TRP A 224 -6.27 9.34 -11.44
N PHE A 225 -5.08 9.70 -10.94
CA PHE A 225 -3.87 9.86 -11.76
C PHE A 225 -3.54 8.58 -12.53
N VAL A 226 -3.53 7.43 -11.87
CA VAL A 226 -3.28 6.13 -12.52
C VAL A 226 -4.32 5.87 -13.61
N LYS A 227 -5.61 6.10 -13.33
CA LYS A 227 -6.71 5.96 -14.30
C LYS A 227 -6.46 6.85 -15.54
N GLU A 228 -6.22 8.14 -15.33
CA GLU A 228 -6.04 9.10 -16.43
C GLU A 228 -4.84 8.75 -17.32
N ILE A 229 -3.71 8.38 -16.72
CA ILE A 229 -2.54 7.93 -17.49
C ILE A 229 -2.87 6.68 -18.31
N LEU A 230 -3.48 5.66 -17.71
CA LEU A 230 -3.72 4.37 -18.36
C LEU A 230 -4.86 4.41 -19.39
N GLN A 231 -5.84 5.25 -19.22
CA GLN A 231 -6.92 5.40 -20.20
C GLN A 231 -6.49 6.22 -21.43
N ASN A 232 -5.51 7.12 -21.27
CA ASN A 232 -5.18 8.11 -22.28
C ASN A 232 -3.81 7.92 -22.96
N TYR A 233 -2.94 6.98 -22.50
CA TYR A 233 -1.54 6.89 -23.02
C TYR A 233 -1.44 6.50 -24.49
N LYS A 234 -2.48 5.84 -25.06
CA LYS A 234 -2.51 5.48 -26.48
C LYS A 234 -2.96 6.65 -27.38
N ASP A 235 -3.90 7.44 -26.92
CA ASP A 235 -4.61 8.42 -27.76
C ASP A 235 -4.18 9.87 -27.46
N ASN A 236 -3.87 10.21 -26.22
CA ASN A 236 -3.40 11.54 -25.84
C ASN A 236 -1.89 11.70 -26.12
N SER A 237 -1.54 12.61 -27.02
CA SER A 237 -0.14 12.84 -27.44
C SER A 237 0.78 13.31 -26.31
N ARG A 238 0.25 14.13 -25.36
CA ARG A 238 0.98 14.62 -24.18
C ARG A 238 1.35 13.46 -23.25
N ILE A 239 0.36 12.65 -22.86
CA ILE A 239 0.56 11.51 -21.94
C ILE A 239 1.45 10.45 -22.61
N ARG A 240 1.24 10.15 -23.89
CA ARG A 240 2.07 9.21 -24.65
C ARG A 240 3.54 9.67 -24.69
N ARG A 241 3.80 10.96 -24.93
CA ARG A 241 5.15 11.52 -24.91
C ARG A 241 5.83 11.35 -23.55
N LEU A 242 5.11 11.67 -22.46
CA LEU A 242 5.60 11.51 -21.10
C LEU A 242 5.91 10.03 -20.81
N LEU A 243 4.96 9.12 -21.04
CA LEU A 243 5.13 7.70 -20.71
C LEU A 243 6.19 6.99 -21.56
N LYS A 244 6.48 7.50 -22.77
CA LYS A 244 7.58 7.00 -23.60
C LYS A 244 8.96 7.23 -22.94
N ASN A 245 9.13 8.31 -22.19
CA ASN A 245 10.40 8.77 -21.66
C ASN A 245 10.53 8.67 -20.14
N LEU A 246 9.40 8.58 -19.43
CA LEU A 246 9.33 8.56 -17.98
C LEU A 246 8.72 7.25 -17.50
N ASP A 247 9.20 6.77 -16.35
CA ASP A 247 8.59 5.73 -15.54
C ASP A 247 7.88 6.39 -14.36
N PHE A 248 6.60 6.09 -14.16
CA PHE A 248 5.86 6.56 -13.01
C PHE A 248 5.79 5.47 -11.94
N TYR A 249 6.21 5.78 -10.72
CA TYR A 249 6.00 4.94 -9.55
C TYR A 249 4.98 5.62 -8.64
N VAL A 250 3.83 5.01 -8.47
CA VAL A 250 2.70 5.57 -7.71
C VAL A 250 2.38 4.67 -6.52
N LEU A 251 2.48 5.21 -5.31
CA LEU A 251 2.10 4.57 -4.05
C LEU A 251 0.75 5.15 -3.59
N PRO A 252 -0.39 4.46 -3.82
CA PRO A 252 -1.72 5.04 -3.58
C PRO A 252 -2.01 5.36 -2.12
N VAL A 253 -1.50 4.52 -1.18
CA VAL A 253 -1.61 4.76 0.27
C VAL A 253 -0.29 4.36 0.93
N LEU A 254 0.41 5.33 1.51
CA LEU A 254 1.65 5.09 2.23
C LEU A 254 1.38 4.61 3.67
N ASN A 255 0.52 5.29 4.40
CA ASN A 255 0.14 5.01 5.78
C ASN A 255 -1.09 4.10 5.83
N ILE A 256 -0.91 2.84 5.43
CA ILE A 256 -2.01 1.87 5.28
C ILE A 256 -2.70 1.62 6.62
N ASP A 257 -1.95 1.41 7.69
CA ASP A 257 -2.49 1.09 9.02
C ASP A 257 -3.30 2.26 9.58
N GLY A 258 -2.78 3.47 9.48
CA GLY A 258 -3.50 4.67 9.85
C GLY A 258 -4.74 4.91 8.98
N TYR A 259 -4.63 4.67 7.67
CA TYR A 259 -5.75 4.81 6.74
C TYR A 259 -6.91 3.87 7.09
N ILE A 260 -6.63 2.59 7.34
CA ILE A 260 -7.64 1.62 7.81
C ILE A 260 -8.26 2.09 9.13
N TYR A 261 -7.44 2.59 10.07
CA TYR A 261 -7.92 3.09 11.35
C TYR A 261 -8.89 4.28 11.19
N THR A 262 -8.71 5.12 10.15
CA THR A 262 -9.66 6.21 9.84
C THR A 262 -11.01 5.72 9.30
N TRP A 263 -11.09 4.51 8.76
CA TRP A 263 -12.34 3.89 8.31
C TRP A 263 -13.08 3.18 9.43
N THR A 264 -12.35 2.65 10.41
CA THR A 264 -12.90 1.75 11.42
C THR A 264 -13.12 2.40 12.78
N THR A 265 -12.34 3.44 13.13
CA THR A 265 -12.27 3.93 14.52
C THR A 265 -12.26 5.45 14.65
N ASP A 266 -11.29 6.15 14.05
CA ASP A 266 -11.15 7.59 14.16
C ASP A 266 -10.88 8.23 12.80
N ARG A 267 -11.91 8.81 12.19
CA ARG A 267 -11.86 9.46 10.87
C ARG A 267 -10.77 10.54 10.78
N LEU A 268 -10.41 11.16 11.90
CA LEU A 268 -9.44 12.25 11.93
C LEU A 268 -8.04 11.82 12.37
N TRP A 269 -7.79 10.52 12.47
CA TRP A 269 -6.47 9.99 12.78
C TRP A 269 -5.43 10.38 11.72
N ARG A 270 -4.25 10.88 12.18
CA ARG A 270 -3.18 11.37 11.32
C ARG A 270 -2.01 10.39 11.17
N LYS A 271 -1.52 9.86 12.29
CA LYS A 271 -0.25 9.16 12.46
C LYS A 271 -0.29 7.71 11.93
N SER A 272 0.85 7.01 11.95
CA SER A 272 0.91 5.53 11.80
C SER A 272 0.22 4.84 12.98
N ARG A 273 0.35 3.50 13.06
CA ARG A 273 -0.23 2.74 14.19
C ARG A 273 0.82 2.03 15.05
N SER A 274 2.09 2.43 14.91
CA SER A 274 3.17 1.90 15.76
C SER A 274 2.90 2.14 17.24
N SER A 275 3.20 1.14 18.07
CA SER A 275 3.01 1.21 19.52
C SER A 275 4.27 1.75 20.20
N HIS A 276 4.10 2.72 21.09
CA HIS A 276 5.15 3.37 21.85
C HIS A 276 4.89 3.28 23.35
N ASN A 277 5.96 3.47 24.17
CA ASN A 277 5.90 3.49 25.63
C ASN A 277 5.09 2.31 26.20
N ASN A 278 5.43 1.06 25.80
CA ASN A 278 4.75 -0.17 26.23
C ASN A 278 3.24 -0.17 25.99
N GLY A 279 2.79 0.42 24.86
CA GLY A 279 1.38 0.42 24.47
C GLY A 279 0.55 1.54 25.08
N THR A 280 1.17 2.55 25.67
CA THR A 280 0.44 3.68 26.26
C THR A 280 0.17 4.82 25.27
N CYS A 281 0.90 4.86 24.13
CA CYS A 281 0.58 5.76 23.03
C CYS A 281 0.89 5.13 21.66
N PHE A 282 0.22 5.63 20.62
CA PHE A 282 0.22 5.06 19.30
C PHE A 282 0.54 6.09 18.20
N GLY A 283 1.26 5.60 17.21
CA GLY A 283 1.52 6.26 15.95
C GLY A 283 2.62 7.31 15.99
N THR A 284 3.30 7.39 14.86
CA THR A 284 4.31 8.38 14.51
C THR A 284 3.79 9.20 13.34
N ASP A 285 4.03 10.50 13.31
CA ASP A 285 3.82 11.32 12.13
C ASP A 285 4.88 10.93 11.08
N LEU A 286 4.47 10.15 10.08
CA LEU A 286 5.40 9.64 9.07
C LEU A 286 6.06 10.78 8.29
N ASN A 287 5.39 11.95 8.16
CA ASN A 287 5.96 13.14 7.54
C ASN A 287 6.76 14.03 8.53
N ARG A 288 7.20 13.44 9.63
CA ARG A 288 8.22 13.95 10.59
C ARG A 288 9.32 12.91 10.81
N ASN A 289 9.23 11.76 10.17
CA ASN A 289 10.10 10.62 10.45
C ASN A 289 11.23 10.43 9.42
N PHE A 290 11.24 11.17 8.31
CA PHE A 290 12.34 11.14 7.34
C PHE A 290 13.60 11.80 7.89
N ASN A 291 14.78 11.38 7.40
CA ASN A 291 16.07 11.93 7.82
C ASN A 291 16.39 13.26 7.10
N ALA A 292 15.59 14.27 7.36
CA ALA A 292 15.77 15.65 6.87
C ALA A 292 15.70 16.60 8.08
N SER A 293 16.85 16.96 8.63
CA SER A 293 16.96 17.73 9.90
C SER A 293 16.03 17.16 10.99
N TRP A 294 15.99 15.85 11.12
CA TRP A 294 15.00 15.10 11.89
C TRP A 294 14.77 15.68 13.28
N CYS A 295 13.51 15.86 13.62
CA CYS A 295 12.99 16.29 14.93
C CYS A 295 13.59 17.61 15.48
N SER A 296 14.08 18.49 14.60
CA SER A 296 14.73 19.76 15.01
C SER A 296 13.73 20.90 15.23
N ILE A 297 12.68 20.98 14.37
CA ILE A 297 11.66 22.05 14.42
C ILE A 297 10.32 21.54 13.91
N GLY A 298 9.21 22.04 14.47
CA GLY A 298 7.85 21.68 14.05
C GLY A 298 7.53 20.18 14.17
N ALA A 299 8.24 19.48 15.04
CA ALA A 299 8.09 18.07 15.38
C ALA A 299 8.24 17.90 16.90
N SER A 300 7.76 16.80 17.44
CA SER A 300 7.76 16.51 18.87
C SER A 300 8.37 15.17 19.19
N HIS A 301 9.13 15.10 20.29
CA HIS A 301 9.58 13.83 20.89
C HIS A 301 8.53 13.18 21.81
N ASN A 302 7.40 13.85 22.05
CA ASN A 302 6.31 13.30 22.85
C ASN A 302 5.35 12.49 21.96
N CYS A 303 5.24 11.17 22.20
CA CYS A 303 4.39 10.28 21.41
C CYS A 303 2.88 10.58 21.49
N GLN A 304 2.44 11.40 22.46
CA GLN A 304 1.04 11.87 22.54
C GLN A 304 0.73 12.95 21.51
N GLU A 305 1.74 13.66 21.01
CA GLU A 305 1.56 14.76 20.08
C GLU A 305 1.28 14.25 18.64
N LEU A 306 0.49 15.03 17.91
CA LEU A 306 0.17 14.72 16.50
C LEU A 306 1.38 14.81 15.58
N THR A 307 2.42 15.51 15.99
CA THR A 307 3.68 15.72 15.26
C THR A 307 4.83 14.89 15.80
N PHE A 308 4.54 13.79 16.51
CA PHE A 308 5.57 12.91 17.05
C PHE A 308 6.45 12.36 15.92
N CYS A 309 7.76 12.60 16.02
CA CYS A 309 8.75 12.30 14.99
C CYS A 309 9.26 10.85 14.99
N GLY A 310 8.73 10.01 15.90
CA GLY A 310 9.22 8.64 16.09
C GLY A 310 10.39 8.56 17.07
N THR A 311 10.95 7.37 17.23
CA THR A 311 12.05 7.08 18.18
C THR A 311 13.43 7.38 17.60
N GLY A 312 13.52 7.61 16.29
CA GLY A 312 14.73 7.95 15.55
C GLY A 312 14.38 8.32 14.12
N PRO A 313 15.30 8.86 13.33
CA PRO A 313 15.07 9.08 11.91
C PRO A 313 14.82 7.72 11.24
N VAL A 314 13.79 7.67 10.39
CA VAL A 314 13.41 6.44 9.66
C VAL A 314 13.13 5.26 10.61
N SER A 315 12.58 5.52 11.81
CA SER A 315 12.23 4.47 12.77
C SER A 315 11.04 3.62 12.35
N GLU A 316 10.13 4.19 11.56
CA GLU A 316 8.91 3.52 11.14
C GLU A 316 9.16 2.60 9.94
N PRO A 317 8.57 1.39 9.92
CA PRO A 317 8.74 0.46 8.81
C PRO A 317 8.24 1.02 7.48
N GLU A 318 7.16 1.81 7.48
CA GLU A 318 6.62 2.49 6.30
C GLU A 318 7.61 3.50 5.72
N THR A 319 8.19 4.35 6.57
CA THR A 319 9.21 5.33 6.16
C THR A 319 10.46 4.62 5.65
N LYS A 320 10.89 3.55 6.33
CA LYS A 320 12.05 2.75 5.93
C LYS A 320 11.84 2.07 4.58
N ALA A 321 10.67 1.50 4.33
CA ALA A 321 10.33 0.85 3.07
C ALA A 321 10.42 1.84 1.89
N VAL A 322 9.82 3.02 2.05
CA VAL A 322 9.81 4.07 1.02
C VAL A 322 11.21 4.65 0.81
N SER A 323 11.94 5.02 1.89
CA SER A 323 13.29 5.58 1.77
C SER A 323 14.24 4.62 1.10
N SER A 324 14.28 3.35 1.52
CA SER A 324 15.18 2.34 0.93
C SER A 324 14.89 2.11 -0.55
N PHE A 325 13.62 2.07 -0.94
CA PHE A 325 13.24 1.92 -2.34
C PHE A 325 13.67 3.12 -3.18
N ILE A 326 13.41 4.35 -2.73
CA ILE A 326 13.78 5.59 -3.43
C ILE A 326 15.30 5.72 -3.51
N GLU A 327 16.03 5.51 -2.41
CA GLU A 327 17.50 5.57 -2.40
C GLU A 327 18.14 4.58 -3.38
N SER A 328 17.55 3.39 -3.54
CA SER A 328 18.02 2.39 -4.52
C SER A 328 17.92 2.85 -5.97
N LYS A 329 17.15 3.90 -6.26
CA LYS A 329 16.85 4.42 -7.60
C LYS A 329 17.12 5.93 -7.76
N LYS A 330 17.65 6.60 -6.73
CA LYS A 330 17.76 8.07 -6.65
C LYS A 330 18.42 8.72 -7.85
N GLU A 331 19.42 8.08 -8.47
CA GLU A 331 20.14 8.60 -9.64
C GLU A 331 19.25 8.76 -10.89
N ASN A 332 18.14 8.01 -10.91
CA ASN A 332 17.17 8.08 -12.01
C ASN A 332 15.91 8.85 -11.63
N ILE A 333 15.65 9.08 -10.34
CA ILE A 333 14.47 9.84 -9.90
C ILE A 333 14.74 11.33 -10.10
N VAL A 334 13.93 11.96 -10.93
CA VAL A 334 14.06 13.38 -11.25
C VAL A 334 12.96 14.24 -10.63
N CYS A 335 11.86 13.62 -10.22
CA CYS A 335 10.74 14.32 -9.59
C CYS A 335 10.11 13.46 -8.49
N PHE A 336 9.88 14.08 -7.35
CA PHE A 336 9.22 13.52 -6.15
C PHE A 336 7.97 14.36 -5.86
N LEU A 337 6.82 13.71 -5.87
CA LEU A 337 5.52 14.31 -5.59
C LEU A 337 4.88 13.60 -4.41
N THR A 338 4.50 14.33 -3.38
CA THR A 338 3.74 13.78 -2.25
C THR A 338 2.45 14.55 -2.10
N MET A 339 1.32 13.81 -2.14
CA MET A 339 -0.01 14.40 -2.17
C MET A 339 -0.63 14.39 -0.78
N HIS A 340 -1.09 15.54 -0.36
CA HIS A 340 -1.63 15.85 0.95
C HIS A 340 -2.97 16.58 0.85
N SER A 341 -3.59 16.83 1.96
CA SER A 341 -4.61 17.84 2.17
C SER A 341 -4.54 18.35 3.62
N TYR A 342 -5.01 19.56 3.85
CA TYR A 342 -5.64 20.53 2.94
C TYR A 342 -4.94 21.88 3.03
N GLY A 343 -5.21 22.75 2.06
CA GLY A 343 -4.69 24.13 2.15
C GLY A 343 -4.56 24.82 0.80
N GLN A 344 -4.73 24.09 -0.33
CA GLN A 344 -4.58 24.64 -1.68
C GLN A 344 -3.17 25.28 -1.84
N LEU A 345 -2.12 24.47 -1.58
CA LEU A 345 -0.72 24.89 -1.63
C LEU A 345 0.10 23.95 -2.53
N ILE A 346 1.13 24.51 -3.18
CA ILE A 346 2.24 23.77 -3.78
C ILE A 346 3.50 24.16 -3.02
N LEU A 347 3.97 23.26 -2.18
CA LEU A 347 5.07 23.50 -1.26
C LEU A 347 6.39 22.98 -1.81
N LEU A 348 7.41 23.83 -1.74
CA LEU A 348 8.78 23.53 -2.13
C LEU A 348 9.64 23.24 -0.89
N PRO A 349 10.85 22.61 -1.04
CA PRO A 349 11.88 22.62 -0.03
C PRO A 349 12.36 24.07 0.27
N TYR A 350 12.68 24.37 1.52
CA TYR A 350 12.67 23.50 2.67
C TYR A 350 11.59 23.91 3.68
N GLY A 351 11.22 22.98 4.58
CA GLY A 351 10.40 23.27 5.73
C GLY A 351 11.23 23.49 7.01
N TYR A 352 12.39 22.85 7.15
CA TYR A 352 13.23 22.93 8.36
C TYR A 352 14.15 24.16 8.39
N THR A 353 14.25 24.91 7.30
CA THR A 353 15.07 26.12 7.20
C THR A 353 14.50 27.11 6.19
N THR A 354 14.80 28.40 6.38
CA THR A 354 14.51 29.46 5.40
C THR A 354 15.56 29.54 4.29
N ASN A 355 16.68 28.82 4.39
CA ASN A 355 17.65 28.71 3.31
C ASN A 355 17.00 28.06 2.09
N LYS A 356 17.41 28.50 0.90
CA LYS A 356 16.83 28.04 -0.35
C LYS A 356 17.72 26.99 -1.00
N PRO A 357 17.16 25.95 -1.63
CA PRO A 357 17.93 25.03 -2.46
C PRO A 357 18.50 25.78 -3.69
N SER A 358 19.60 25.26 -4.24
CA SER A 358 20.31 25.90 -5.38
C SER A 358 19.44 26.16 -6.59
N ASN A 359 18.38 25.36 -6.80
CA ASN A 359 17.43 25.50 -7.88
C ASN A 359 16.07 26.10 -7.44
N HIS A 360 16.06 26.91 -6.40
CA HIS A 360 14.82 27.47 -5.82
C HIS A 360 13.96 28.20 -6.84
N GLU A 361 14.57 29.08 -7.65
CA GLU A 361 13.85 29.88 -8.65
C GLU A 361 13.20 28.98 -9.72
N GLU A 362 13.88 27.91 -10.13
CA GLU A 362 13.33 26.93 -11.05
C GLU A 362 12.11 26.22 -10.41
N LEU A 363 12.22 25.81 -9.17
CA LEU A 363 11.11 25.18 -8.43
C LEU A 363 9.91 26.12 -8.30
N ILE A 364 10.13 27.41 -8.01
CA ILE A 364 9.06 28.42 -7.94
C ILE A 364 8.39 28.57 -9.31
N GLN A 365 9.16 28.72 -10.38
CA GLN A 365 8.61 28.89 -11.75
C GLN A 365 7.76 27.69 -12.17
N VAL A 366 8.25 26.47 -11.98
CA VAL A 366 7.52 25.23 -12.29
C VAL A 366 6.26 25.13 -11.42
N GLY A 367 6.37 25.39 -10.13
CA GLY A 367 5.21 25.39 -9.21
C GLY A 367 4.15 26.42 -9.59
N GLN A 368 4.58 27.64 -10.03
CA GLN A 368 3.65 28.68 -10.46
C GLN A 368 2.93 28.33 -11.77
N LYS A 369 3.63 27.71 -12.73
CA LYS A 369 2.99 27.17 -13.94
C LYS A 369 1.94 26.10 -13.57
N ALA A 370 2.29 25.19 -12.68
CA ALA A 370 1.38 24.17 -12.18
C ALA A 370 0.12 24.77 -11.51
N ALA A 371 0.30 25.78 -10.66
CA ALA A 371 -0.81 26.50 -10.02
C ALA A 371 -1.70 27.22 -11.04
N ASN A 372 -1.11 27.78 -12.10
CA ASN A 372 -1.86 28.43 -13.19
C ASN A 372 -2.64 27.41 -14.03
N ALA A 373 -2.05 26.25 -14.34
CA ALA A 373 -2.74 25.17 -15.05
C ALA A 373 -3.94 24.63 -14.23
N LEU A 374 -3.76 24.43 -12.95
CA LEU A 374 -4.81 24.06 -12.00
C LEU A 374 -5.94 25.09 -11.97
N LYS A 375 -5.59 26.38 -11.83
CA LYS A 375 -6.55 27.47 -11.83
C LYS A 375 -7.35 27.57 -13.11
N ALA A 376 -6.72 27.34 -14.25
CA ALA A 376 -7.39 27.36 -15.56
C ALA A 376 -8.51 26.29 -15.67
N LYS A 377 -8.41 25.20 -14.91
CA LYS A 377 -9.36 24.09 -14.96
C LYS A 377 -10.69 24.41 -14.24
N HIS A 378 -10.61 24.85 -12.98
CA HIS A 378 -11.79 25.08 -12.12
C HIS A 378 -11.76 26.41 -11.36
N GLY A 379 -10.82 27.30 -11.66
CA GLY A 379 -10.72 28.61 -11.00
C GLY A 379 -10.13 28.60 -9.60
N THR A 380 -9.73 27.44 -9.09
CA THR A 380 -9.17 27.29 -7.74
C THR A 380 -7.79 27.91 -7.64
N ASN A 381 -7.55 28.70 -6.59
CA ASN A 381 -6.25 29.35 -6.38
C ASN A 381 -5.39 28.52 -5.42
N TYR A 382 -4.17 28.19 -5.87
CA TYR A 382 -3.13 27.57 -5.04
C TYR A 382 -1.98 28.55 -4.84
N ARG A 383 -1.46 28.64 -3.63
CA ARG A 383 -0.25 29.41 -3.31
C ARG A 383 0.98 28.52 -3.49
N VAL A 384 2.06 29.12 -4.00
CA VAL A 384 3.34 28.43 -4.26
C VAL A 384 4.43 29.07 -3.43
N GLY A 385 5.24 28.26 -2.75
CA GLY A 385 6.37 28.74 -1.98
C GLY A 385 7.05 27.67 -1.13
N SER A 386 8.19 27.99 -0.53
CA SER A 386 8.81 27.03 0.40
C SER A 386 7.94 26.85 1.66
N SER A 387 7.93 25.62 2.18
CA SER A 387 7.07 25.28 3.32
C SER A 387 7.34 26.16 4.54
N ALA A 388 8.60 26.49 4.81
CA ALA A 388 8.96 27.36 5.92
C ALA A 388 8.40 28.79 5.77
N ASP A 389 8.23 29.28 4.50
CA ASP A 389 7.78 30.65 4.25
C ASP A 389 6.25 30.77 4.25
N ILE A 390 5.52 29.81 3.66
CA ILE A 390 4.10 29.99 3.36
C ILE A 390 3.16 29.09 4.17
N LEU A 391 3.71 28.13 4.94
CA LEU A 391 2.94 27.26 5.81
C LEU A 391 3.41 27.38 7.27
N TYR A 392 4.37 26.59 7.70
CA TYR A 392 5.02 26.63 9.00
C TYR A 392 6.33 25.83 8.95
N ALA A 393 7.23 26.11 9.87
CA ALA A 393 8.49 25.37 9.95
C ALA A 393 8.26 23.91 10.35
N THR A 394 8.87 22.99 9.61
CA THR A 394 8.77 21.53 9.84
C THR A 394 10.05 20.82 9.48
N SER A 395 10.44 19.84 10.28
CA SER A 395 11.56 18.95 9.99
C SER A 395 11.08 17.50 9.78
N GLY A 396 11.92 16.67 9.17
CA GLY A 396 11.63 15.27 8.94
C GLY A 396 10.58 15.00 7.85
N SER A 397 10.32 15.96 6.94
CA SER A 397 9.39 15.78 5.85
C SER A 397 9.99 14.97 4.69
N SER A 398 9.16 14.18 4.01
CA SER A 398 9.56 13.40 2.83
C SER A 398 10.04 14.28 1.68
N ARG A 399 9.39 15.44 1.46
CA ARG A 399 9.77 16.44 0.44
C ARG A 399 11.19 16.96 0.64
N ASP A 400 11.52 17.34 1.87
CA ASP A 400 12.85 17.91 2.18
C ASP A 400 13.92 16.83 2.09
N TRP A 401 13.63 15.63 2.62
CA TRP A 401 14.51 14.47 2.49
C TRP A 401 14.79 14.12 1.02
N ALA A 402 13.76 14.08 0.18
CA ALA A 402 13.93 13.80 -1.25
C ALA A 402 14.89 14.81 -1.91
N ARG A 403 14.79 16.09 -1.53
CA ARG A 403 15.71 17.13 -2.01
C ARG A 403 17.12 16.94 -1.47
N ASP A 404 17.27 16.60 -0.18
CA ASP A 404 18.57 16.39 0.50
C ASP A 404 19.34 15.21 -0.13
N ILE A 405 18.68 14.14 -0.55
CA ILE A 405 19.31 13.01 -1.23
C ILE A 405 19.61 13.26 -2.71
N GLY A 406 19.29 14.47 -3.25
CA GLY A 406 19.66 14.93 -4.57
C GLY A 406 18.56 14.90 -5.64
N ILE A 407 17.29 14.60 -5.30
CA ILE A 407 16.19 14.68 -6.28
C ILE A 407 15.90 16.15 -6.58
N PRO A 408 16.01 16.58 -7.86
CA PRO A 408 15.99 18.00 -8.20
C PRO A 408 14.62 18.65 -8.08
N PHE A 409 13.54 17.95 -8.47
CA PHE A 409 12.17 18.46 -8.34
C PHE A 409 11.46 17.72 -7.21
N SER A 410 11.12 18.43 -6.14
CA SER A 410 10.44 17.86 -4.99
C SER A 410 9.33 18.79 -4.53
N TYR A 411 8.07 18.28 -4.50
CA TYR A 411 6.90 19.07 -4.17
C TYR A 411 5.95 18.32 -3.24
N THR A 412 5.34 19.07 -2.32
CA THR A 412 4.11 18.67 -1.61
C THR A 412 2.93 19.43 -2.19
N PHE A 413 1.88 18.71 -2.56
CA PHE A 413 0.60 19.29 -2.95
C PHE A 413 -0.37 19.18 -1.77
N GLU A 414 -0.79 20.31 -1.20
CA GLU A 414 -1.91 20.38 -0.27
C GLU A 414 -3.17 20.63 -1.09
N LEU A 415 -3.94 19.59 -1.34
CA LEU A 415 -5.14 19.64 -2.18
C LEU A 415 -6.26 20.44 -1.53
N ARG A 416 -7.48 20.47 -2.17
CA ARG A 416 -8.65 21.12 -1.59
C ARG A 416 -8.94 20.59 -0.18
N ASP A 417 -9.56 21.43 0.66
CA ASP A 417 -10.02 22.78 0.35
C ASP A 417 -9.21 23.82 1.12
N ASN A 418 -9.74 25.01 1.28
CA ASN A 418 -9.12 26.08 2.06
C ASN A 418 -9.60 26.14 3.52
N GLY A 419 -10.21 25.05 4.03
CA GLY A 419 -10.60 24.89 5.43
C GLY A 419 -12.09 24.88 5.71
N THR A 420 -12.95 24.94 4.70
CA THR A 420 -14.41 24.82 4.89
C THR A 420 -14.79 23.40 5.33
N TYR A 421 -14.26 22.39 4.66
CA TYR A 421 -14.47 20.97 4.98
C TYR A 421 -13.22 20.34 5.58
N GLY A 422 -12.03 20.88 5.28
CA GLY A 422 -10.76 20.36 5.75
C GLY A 422 -10.53 18.90 5.33
N PHE A 423 -10.23 18.03 6.29
CA PHE A 423 -9.99 16.60 6.03
C PHE A 423 -11.23 15.80 5.64
N VAL A 424 -12.44 16.38 5.76
CA VAL A 424 -13.72 15.71 5.45
C VAL A 424 -14.32 16.26 4.16
N LEU A 425 -13.48 16.47 3.15
CA LEU A 425 -13.90 16.96 1.85
C LEU A 425 -14.99 16.04 1.27
N PRO A 426 -16.18 16.58 0.88
CA PRO A 426 -17.28 15.79 0.33
C PRO A 426 -16.90 15.08 -0.98
N GLU A 427 -17.43 13.89 -1.21
CA GLU A 427 -17.21 13.10 -2.43
C GLU A 427 -17.58 13.85 -3.71
N ALA A 428 -18.59 14.72 -3.65
CA ALA A 428 -18.97 15.59 -4.76
C ALA A 428 -17.85 16.54 -5.25
N GLN A 429 -16.79 16.74 -4.44
CA GLN A 429 -15.63 17.55 -4.81
C GLN A 429 -14.43 16.71 -5.31
N ILE A 430 -14.47 15.39 -5.24
CA ILE A 430 -13.36 14.53 -5.66
C ILE A 430 -13.02 14.79 -7.12
N GLN A 431 -14.00 14.74 -8.02
CA GLN A 431 -13.76 14.89 -9.44
C GLN A 431 -13.08 16.24 -9.76
N ALA A 432 -13.65 17.35 -9.32
CA ALA A 432 -13.09 18.67 -9.60
C ALA A 432 -11.68 18.84 -9.01
N THR A 433 -11.44 18.32 -7.78
CA THR A 433 -10.11 18.34 -7.16
C THR A 433 -9.10 17.52 -7.95
N CYS A 434 -9.48 16.32 -8.39
CA CYS A 434 -8.61 15.43 -9.14
C CYS A 434 -8.32 15.97 -10.55
N GLU A 435 -9.30 16.53 -11.24
CA GLU A 435 -9.12 17.13 -12.56
C GLU A 435 -8.14 18.31 -12.53
N GLU A 436 -8.30 19.23 -11.58
CA GLU A 436 -7.39 20.38 -11.49
C GLU A 436 -5.99 19.99 -11.02
N ALA A 437 -5.87 19.06 -10.05
CA ALA A 437 -4.59 18.53 -9.60
C ALA A 437 -3.85 17.76 -10.71
N MET A 438 -4.59 17.04 -11.57
CA MET A 438 -4.03 16.36 -12.75
C MET A 438 -3.37 17.34 -13.71
N GLU A 439 -4.01 18.47 -14.01
CA GLU A 439 -3.42 19.50 -14.87
C GLU A 439 -2.16 20.11 -14.26
N ALA A 440 -2.16 20.33 -12.93
CA ALA A 440 -0.98 20.83 -12.22
C ALA A 440 0.18 19.83 -12.30
N VAL A 441 -0.07 18.55 -12.01
CA VAL A 441 0.96 17.50 -12.09
C VAL A 441 1.47 17.36 -13.52
N LEU A 442 0.59 17.31 -14.52
CA LEU A 442 1.02 17.26 -15.92
C LEU A 442 1.87 18.48 -16.33
N SER A 443 1.57 19.68 -15.80
CA SER A 443 2.41 20.87 -16.02
C SER A 443 3.81 20.70 -15.43
N VAL A 444 3.93 20.17 -14.20
CA VAL A 444 5.25 19.85 -13.62
C VAL A 444 6.00 18.83 -14.47
N LEU A 445 5.31 17.79 -14.93
CA LEU A 445 5.91 16.72 -15.74
C LEU A 445 6.38 17.22 -17.12
N ASP A 446 5.68 18.18 -17.73
CA ASP A 446 6.13 18.81 -18.97
C ASP A 446 7.43 19.60 -18.76
N ASP A 447 7.54 20.43 -17.71
CA ASP A 447 8.78 21.17 -17.41
C ASP A 447 9.94 20.21 -17.09
N VAL A 448 9.68 19.12 -16.33
CA VAL A 448 10.67 18.05 -16.09
C VAL A 448 11.10 17.40 -17.41
N TYR A 449 10.13 17.08 -18.27
CA TYR A 449 10.42 16.51 -19.60
C TYR A 449 11.30 17.46 -20.42
N GLU A 450 10.92 18.74 -20.56
CA GLU A 450 11.67 19.75 -21.32
C GLU A 450 13.12 19.85 -20.83
N LYS A 451 13.35 19.89 -19.53
CA LYS A 451 14.69 19.95 -18.93
C LYS A 451 15.59 18.78 -19.34
N TYR A 452 15.05 17.56 -19.35
CA TYR A 452 15.88 16.36 -19.55
C TYR A 452 15.98 15.89 -21.01
N TRP A 453 15.09 16.34 -21.91
CA TRP A 453 15.08 15.87 -23.30
C TRP A 453 15.35 16.97 -24.31
N HIS A 454 14.96 18.24 -24.08
CA HIS A 454 15.28 19.34 -24.97
C HIS A 454 16.69 19.88 -24.74
N SER A 455 17.17 20.03 -23.52
CA SER A 455 18.55 20.44 -23.24
C SER A 455 19.58 19.46 -23.85
N ASN A 456 19.32 18.15 -23.75
CA ASN A 456 20.17 17.12 -24.38
C ASN A 456 20.16 17.20 -25.91
N SER A 457 19.10 17.67 -26.53
CA SER A 457 19.02 17.87 -27.97
C SER A 457 19.84 19.09 -28.42
N ALA A 458 19.82 20.15 -27.63
CA ALA A 458 20.60 21.35 -27.86
C ALA A 458 22.12 21.10 -27.70
N GLU A 459 22.53 20.38 -26.66
CA GLU A 459 23.93 19.98 -26.47
C GLU A 459 24.45 19.06 -27.58
N LYS A 460 23.64 18.11 -28.04
CA LYS A 460 23.99 17.26 -29.18
C LYS A 460 24.08 18.06 -30.46
N ALA A 461 23.17 19.00 -30.69
CA ALA A 461 23.20 19.87 -31.88
C ALA A 461 24.43 20.79 -31.88
N THR A 462 24.77 21.41 -30.74
CA THR A 462 25.98 22.26 -30.61
C THR A 462 27.24 21.43 -30.74
N SER A 463 27.34 20.25 -30.16
CA SER A 463 28.46 19.33 -30.30
C SER A 463 28.64 18.90 -31.76
N THR A 464 27.57 18.56 -32.46
CA THR A 464 27.61 18.21 -33.89
C THR A 464 28.02 19.38 -34.76
N ALA A 465 27.52 20.58 -34.46
CA ALA A 465 27.89 21.79 -35.17
C ALA A 465 29.37 22.17 -34.99
N VAL A 466 29.90 22.01 -33.76
CA VAL A 466 31.32 22.22 -33.47
C VAL A 466 32.19 21.19 -34.21
N VAL A 467 31.83 19.92 -34.23
CA VAL A 467 32.54 18.89 -34.96
C VAL A 467 32.52 19.14 -36.47
N LEU A 468 31.36 19.52 -37.03
CA LEU A 468 31.22 19.89 -38.42
C LEU A 468 32.05 21.13 -38.77
N SER A 469 32.06 22.15 -37.92
CA SER A 469 32.88 23.36 -38.09
C SER A 469 34.38 23.06 -38.08
N LEU A 470 34.83 22.18 -37.17
CA LEU A 470 36.23 21.73 -37.13
C LEU A 470 36.61 20.91 -38.37
N LEU A 471 35.73 20.03 -38.86
CA LEU A 471 35.92 19.28 -40.08
C LEU A 471 36.00 20.17 -41.31
N MET A 472 35.14 21.16 -41.44
CA MET A 472 35.17 22.14 -42.54
C MET A 472 36.43 23.00 -42.50
N SER A 473 36.90 23.41 -41.32
CA SER A 473 38.17 24.12 -41.14
C SER A 473 39.38 23.27 -41.55
N PHE A 474 39.33 21.97 -41.27
CA PHE A 474 40.41 21.03 -41.65
C PHE A 474 40.47 20.81 -43.19
N ILE A 475 39.28 20.68 -43.83
CA ILE A 475 39.17 20.53 -45.28
C ILE A 475 39.64 21.81 -46.02
N SER A 476 39.45 22.98 -45.43
CA SER A 476 39.90 24.26 -46.01
C SER A 476 41.41 24.51 -45.87
N LEU A 477 42.10 23.71 -45.08
CA LEU A 477 43.55 23.75 -44.86
C LEU A 477 44.31 22.70 -45.70
N LEU A 478 43.61 21.78 -46.33
CA LEU A 478 44.11 20.81 -47.31
C LEU A 478 43.90 21.32 -48.73
#